data_db7525d7b1cc1cb22158839cd1437c56
#
_entry.id   db7525d7b1cc1cb22158839cd1437c56
#
_cell.length_a   1.000
_cell.length_b   1.000
_cell.length_c   1.000
_cell.angle_alpha   90.00
_cell.angle_beta   90.00
_cell.angle_gamma   90.00
#
_symmetry.space_group_name_H-M   'P 1'
#
loop_
_entity.id
_entity.type
_entity.pdbx_description
1 polymer ?
#
loop_
_entity_poly.entity_id
_entity_poly.type
_entity_poly.pdbx_seq_one_letter_code
_entity_poly.pdbx_strand_id
1 'polypeptide(L)'
;MDIALDESKLKVQIEFSVRVQCGWYRGFYFDNFRPGILKYPGAFLFLRDIASEIPQGYTRCRKKHGISGKGERKMELVKGVKKSETLELADLLKEEVKGQTVKVNGAVHTIRDMGTVAFVILRKRGGLVQCVYEKGVSGFDLKDVKEAATVEATGVVAESEKAPHGIEIRLRGMRILSEPAAPMPLPIAKWKLNTSLEAKLNYRPISLRNLRERARFRIQEGLVRGFRDFLYGEGFTEIHTPKIGAKSAEGGANLFRLDYFHRPAILQQSPQFYKQMMVGVFDRVFETAPVFRAEKHNTKRHLNEYTSLDFEMGYIDGFEDVMAMETGYLQYTMKLLEKEYADEIRILGIEIPKTEDIPAVRFDEIKKLV
;
A
#
# COMPACT_ATOMS: atom_id res chain seq x y z
N MET A 1 -8.80 7.70 6.57
CA MET A 1 -8.83 6.59 5.59
C MET A 1 -9.18 5.33 6.36
N ASP A 2 -10.46 5.08 6.53
CA ASP A 2 -10.96 4.02 7.40
C ASP A 2 -11.68 2.99 6.56
N ILE A 3 -10.96 1.89 6.27
CA ILE A 3 -11.61 0.67 5.80
C ILE A 3 -12.28 0.06 7.04
N ALA A 4 -13.60 0.18 7.12
CA ALA A 4 -14.37 -0.47 8.17
C ALA A 4 -14.38 -1.96 7.93
N LEU A 5 -13.57 -2.67 8.70
CA LEU A 5 -13.57 -4.13 8.73
C LEU A 5 -14.45 -4.59 9.89
N ASP A 6 -15.50 -5.36 9.60
CA ASP A 6 -16.34 -5.98 10.60
C ASP A 6 -15.56 -7.07 11.36
N GLU A 7 -15.46 -6.94 12.70
CA GLU A 7 -14.66 -7.84 13.53
C GLU A 7 -15.28 -9.24 13.70
N SER A 8 -16.56 -9.42 13.43
CA SER A 8 -17.26 -10.71 13.66
C SER A 8 -17.37 -11.58 12.40
N LYS A 9 -17.31 -10.96 11.22
CA LYS A 9 -17.16 -11.63 9.92
C LYS A 9 -16.45 -10.62 9.01
N LEU A 10 -15.17 -10.78 8.81
CA LEU A 10 -14.40 -9.92 7.93
C LEU A 10 -14.82 -10.18 6.48
N LYS A 11 -15.99 -9.68 6.09
CA LYS A 11 -16.34 -9.52 4.70
C LYS A 11 -15.58 -8.28 4.22
N VAL A 12 -14.56 -8.49 3.43
CA VAL A 12 -14.00 -7.44 2.60
C VAL A 12 -15.10 -7.07 1.63
N GLN A 13 -15.81 -5.98 1.91
CA GLN A 13 -16.78 -5.48 0.96
C GLN A 13 -16.03 -4.60 -0.03
N ILE A 14 -15.75 -5.17 -1.19
CA ILE A 14 -15.23 -4.44 -2.34
C ILE A 14 -16.49 -3.94 -3.06
N GLU A 15 -16.81 -2.66 -2.93
CA GLU A 15 -17.84 -2.03 -3.74
C GLU A 15 -17.27 -1.75 -5.12
N PHE A 16 -17.61 -2.58 -6.09
CA PHE A 16 -17.31 -2.31 -7.48
C PHE A 16 -18.43 -1.44 -8.06
N SER A 17 -18.11 -0.22 -8.43
CA SER A 17 -18.99 0.61 -9.26
C SER A 17 -18.77 0.27 -10.72
N VAL A 18 -19.27 -0.86 -11.18
CA VAL A 18 -19.38 -1.13 -12.60
C VAL A 18 -20.73 -0.55 -13.06
N ARG A 19 -20.70 0.67 -13.60
CA ARG A 19 -21.85 1.21 -14.33
C ARG A 19 -21.67 0.94 -15.81
N VAL A 20 -22.40 -0.04 -16.31
CA VAL A 20 -22.61 -0.18 -17.74
C VAL A 20 -23.66 0.86 -18.13
N GLN A 21 -23.23 1.97 -18.69
CA GLN A 21 -24.13 2.84 -19.44
C GLN A 21 -24.26 2.28 -20.85
N CYS A 22 -25.34 1.48 -21.10
CA CYS A 22 -25.81 1.22 -22.44
C CYS A 22 -26.37 2.52 -23.03
N GLY A 23 -25.50 3.39 -23.50
CA GLY A 23 -25.86 4.55 -24.28
C GLY A 23 -25.91 4.18 -25.76
N TRP A 24 -27.07 4.25 -26.36
CA TRP A 24 -27.26 4.15 -27.80
C TRP A 24 -26.34 5.15 -28.50
N TYR A 25 -25.22 4.71 -29.09
CA TYR A 25 -24.44 5.48 -30.03
C TYR A 25 -25.21 5.58 -31.35
N ARG A 26 -26.12 6.55 -31.46
CA ARG A 26 -26.42 7.13 -32.75
C ARG A 26 -25.28 8.10 -33.07
N GLY A 27 -24.61 7.84 -34.20
CA GLY A 27 -23.44 8.55 -34.64
C GLY A 27 -23.58 10.07 -34.52
N PHE A 28 -22.70 10.65 -33.75
CA PHE A 28 -22.39 12.08 -33.88
C PHE A 28 -21.31 12.21 -34.93
N TYR A 29 -21.73 12.62 -36.12
CA TYR A 29 -20.84 13.24 -37.12
C TYR A 29 -20.30 14.55 -36.52
N PHE A 30 -19.03 14.61 -36.28
CA PHE A 30 -18.32 15.85 -36.01
C PHE A 30 -18.00 16.55 -37.34
N ASP A 31 -18.99 17.20 -37.93
CA ASP A 31 -18.75 18.25 -38.88
C ASP A 31 -18.69 19.59 -38.13
N ASN A 32 -17.55 20.23 -38.18
CA ASN A 32 -17.17 21.59 -37.75
C ASN A 32 -16.12 21.66 -36.63
N PHE A 33 -14.94 21.16 -36.92
CA PHE A 33 -13.74 21.69 -36.29
C PHE A 33 -13.08 22.72 -37.21
N ARG A 34 -13.33 24.00 -36.95
CA ARG A 34 -12.48 25.08 -37.50
C ARG A 34 -11.14 25.05 -36.76
N PRO A 35 -9.99 25.08 -37.48
CA PRO A 35 -8.69 25.20 -36.86
C PRO A 35 -8.48 26.63 -36.38
N GLY A 36 -8.59 26.87 -35.10
CA GLY A 36 -8.30 28.16 -34.52
C GLY A 36 -8.34 28.09 -32.99
N ILE A 37 -7.15 28.25 -32.39
CA ILE A 37 -6.93 28.55 -30.99
C ILE A 37 -7.00 27.36 -30.06
N LEU A 38 -5.94 26.56 -30.02
CA LEU A 38 -5.44 25.90 -28.80
C LEU A 38 -4.03 26.43 -28.51
N LYS A 39 -3.97 27.58 -27.85
CA LYS A 39 -2.80 28.04 -27.12
C LYS A 39 -2.87 27.47 -25.71
N TYR A 40 -2.39 26.25 -25.51
CA TYR A 40 -1.84 25.73 -24.26
C TYR A 40 -0.68 24.80 -24.61
N PRO A 41 0.57 25.34 -24.64
CA PRO A 41 1.76 24.51 -24.62
C PRO A 41 2.07 24.21 -23.16
N GLY A 42 1.85 23.01 -22.69
CA GLY A 42 2.25 22.69 -21.31
C GLY A 42 1.79 21.35 -20.78
N ALA A 43 1.92 20.27 -21.54
CA ALA A 43 1.76 18.94 -20.96
C ALA A 43 2.53 17.80 -21.65
N PHE A 44 3.51 18.10 -22.48
CA PHE A 44 4.30 17.03 -23.11
C PHE A 44 5.76 17.44 -23.34
N LEU A 45 6.49 17.79 -22.25
CA LEU A 45 7.96 17.92 -22.32
C LEU A 45 8.53 18.02 -20.89
N PHE A 46 8.55 16.92 -20.16
CA PHE A 46 9.15 16.91 -18.82
C PHE A 46 10.13 15.75 -18.60
N LEU A 47 10.87 15.35 -19.62
CA LEU A 47 11.98 14.40 -19.42
C LEU A 47 13.26 14.69 -20.22
N ARG A 48 13.36 15.83 -20.91
CA ARG A 48 14.58 16.10 -21.68
C ARG A 48 15.36 17.38 -21.33
N ASP A 49 14.77 18.34 -20.59
CA ASP A 49 15.40 19.66 -20.39
C ASP A 49 15.57 20.10 -18.92
N ILE A 50 15.63 19.17 -17.96
CA ILE A 50 16.00 19.53 -16.57
C ILE A 50 17.52 19.77 -16.40
N ALA A 51 18.31 19.61 -17.46
CA ALA A 51 19.77 19.81 -17.37
C ALA A 51 20.25 21.23 -17.76
N SER A 52 19.40 22.11 -18.25
CA SER A 52 19.86 23.42 -18.77
C SER A 52 19.34 24.67 -18.08
N GLU A 53 18.46 24.58 -17.08
CA GLU A 53 17.98 25.77 -16.35
C GLU A 53 18.07 25.60 -14.83
N ILE A 54 19.29 25.49 -14.31
CA ILE A 54 19.56 25.83 -12.91
C ILE A 54 19.92 27.32 -12.88
N PRO A 55 19.08 28.19 -12.29
CA PRO A 55 19.43 29.60 -12.14
C PRO A 55 20.73 29.71 -11.33
N GLN A 56 21.71 30.46 -11.83
CA GLN A 56 23.00 30.77 -11.19
C GLN A 56 22.88 31.56 -9.86
N GLY A 57 21.84 31.33 -9.05
CA GLY A 57 21.53 32.08 -7.84
C GLY A 57 21.62 31.32 -6.51
N TYR A 58 21.83 30.01 -6.49
CA TYR A 58 21.79 29.24 -5.25
C TYR A 58 23.16 28.83 -4.70
N THR A 59 24.17 29.66 -4.88
CA THR A 59 25.47 29.48 -4.21
C THR A 59 25.66 30.51 -3.09
N ARG A 60 24.81 30.49 -2.07
CA ARG A 60 25.11 31.17 -0.80
C ARG A 60 24.60 30.39 0.39
N CYS A 61 25.15 29.22 0.64
CA CYS A 61 25.10 28.60 1.95
C CYS A 61 26.27 29.17 2.76
N ARG A 62 25.97 30.01 3.77
CA ARG A 62 26.93 30.67 4.63
C ARG A 62 27.87 29.67 5.33
N LYS A 63 29.15 29.82 5.10
CA LYS A 63 30.20 29.25 5.94
C LYS A 63 30.01 29.72 7.38
N LYS A 64 29.79 28.79 8.30
CA LYS A 64 30.21 28.87 9.70
C LYS A 64 30.36 27.45 10.23
N HIS A 65 31.56 26.97 10.25
CA HIS A 65 32.30 26.24 11.28
C HIS A 65 33.55 25.67 10.60
N GLY A 66 34.72 26.13 11.04
CA GLY A 66 35.98 25.74 10.47
C GLY A 66 36.31 24.27 10.71
N ILE A 67 36.65 23.61 9.63
CA ILE A 67 37.46 22.39 9.63
C ILE A 67 38.52 22.65 8.57
N SER A 68 39.75 22.87 9.05
CA SER A 68 40.92 22.89 8.21
C SER A 68 41.20 21.47 7.73
N GLY A 69 41.19 21.27 6.42
CA GLY A 69 41.53 20.01 5.80
C GLY A 69 41.30 20.16 4.29
N LYS A 70 42.38 20.51 3.55
CA LYS A 70 42.39 20.46 2.09
C LYS A 70 42.29 18.99 1.64
N GLY A 71 41.07 18.50 1.48
CA GLY A 71 40.78 17.30 0.74
C GLY A 71 39.76 17.68 -0.32
N GLU A 72 40.10 17.61 -1.59
CA GLU A 72 39.16 17.69 -2.69
C GLU A 72 38.09 16.62 -2.48
N ARG A 73 36.87 17.01 -2.10
CA ARG A 73 35.74 16.08 -2.09
C ARG A 73 35.41 15.79 -3.54
N LYS A 74 35.93 14.68 -4.04
CA LYS A 74 35.48 14.12 -5.29
C LYS A 74 34.00 13.85 -5.17
N MET A 75 33.18 14.44 -6.01
CA MET A 75 31.75 14.20 -6.09
C MET A 75 31.55 12.78 -6.66
N GLU A 76 31.17 11.84 -5.80
CA GLU A 76 30.84 10.48 -6.25
C GLU A 76 29.40 10.47 -6.74
N LEU A 77 29.22 10.09 -8.00
CA LEU A 77 27.90 9.86 -8.58
C LEU A 77 27.31 8.57 -8.02
N VAL A 78 26.09 8.63 -7.49
CA VAL A 78 25.36 7.43 -7.07
C VAL A 78 24.94 6.65 -8.30
N LYS A 79 25.49 5.45 -8.47
CA LYS A 79 25.31 4.59 -9.65
C LYS A 79 24.14 3.59 -9.50
N GLY A 80 23.10 3.92 -8.75
CA GLY A 80 21.94 3.07 -8.56
C GLY A 80 21.57 2.82 -7.10
N VAL A 81 20.68 1.87 -6.87
CA VAL A 81 20.19 1.53 -5.53
C VAL A 81 21.30 0.78 -4.76
N LYS A 82 21.68 1.32 -3.60
CA LYS A 82 22.64 0.64 -2.71
C LYS A 82 21.99 -0.63 -2.15
N LYS A 83 22.62 -1.78 -2.37
CA LYS A 83 22.21 -3.04 -1.73
C LYS A 83 22.54 -2.98 -0.24
N SER A 84 21.58 -3.39 0.60
CA SER A 84 21.80 -3.54 2.04
C SER A 84 22.67 -4.76 2.32
N GLU A 85 23.58 -4.64 3.28
CA GLU A 85 24.33 -5.79 3.82
C GLU A 85 23.49 -6.62 4.80
N THR A 86 22.38 -6.06 5.28
CA THR A 86 21.48 -6.75 6.21
C THR A 86 20.45 -7.58 5.46
N LEU A 87 20.24 -8.80 5.94
CA LEU A 87 19.29 -9.74 5.32
C LEU A 87 17.85 -9.44 5.71
N GLU A 88 16.92 -9.63 4.77
CA GLU A 88 15.48 -9.62 5.02
C GLU A 88 14.99 -11.01 5.48
N LEU A 89 13.74 -11.09 5.99
CA LEU A 89 13.19 -12.36 6.49
C LEU A 89 13.23 -13.46 5.39
N ALA A 90 12.85 -13.13 4.17
CA ALA A 90 12.88 -14.09 3.06
C ALA A 90 14.28 -14.64 2.76
N ASP A 91 15.32 -13.84 2.98
CA ASP A 91 16.70 -14.29 2.82
C ASP A 91 17.13 -15.20 3.96
N LEU A 92 16.67 -14.94 5.20
CA LEU A 92 16.97 -15.75 6.36
C LEU A 92 16.36 -17.16 6.30
N LEU A 93 15.30 -17.35 5.52
CA LEU A 93 14.62 -18.64 5.33
C LEU A 93 15.28 -19.55 4.31
N LYS A 94 16.30 -19.07 3.61
CA LYS A 94 17.03 -19.88 2.64
C LYS A 94 17.94 -20.90 3.36
N GLU A 95 17.96 -22.14 2.84
CA GLU A 95 18.76 -23.23 3.43
C GLU A 95 20.25 -22.88 3.53
N GLU A 96 20.78 -22.17 2.53
CA GLU A 96 22.19 -21.76 2.47
C GLU A 96 22.62 -20.81 3.59
N VAL A 97 21.67 -20.17 4.29
CA VAL A 97 21.96 -19.21 5.35
C VAL A 97 22.00 -19.86 6.73
N LYS A 98 21.49 -21.08 6.85
CA LYS A 98 21.51 -21.85 8.11
C LYS A 98 22.94 -22.10 8.56
N GLY A 99 23.21 -21.90 9.84
CA GLY A 99 24.55 -22.01 10.44
C GLY A 99 25.50 -20.85 10.11
N GLN A 100 25.13 -19.94 9.23
CA GLN A 100 25.97 -18.79 8.89
C GLN A 100 25.79 -17.62 9.86
N THR A 101 26.86 -16.83 9.99
CA THR A 101 26.79 -15.56 10.70
C THR A 101 26.17 -14.50 9.79
N VAL A 102 25.07 -13.92 10.23
CA VAL A 102 24.30 -12.93 9.46
C VAL A 102 24.20 -11.61 10.19
N LYS A 103 23.91 -10.57 9.42
CA LYS A 103 23.61 -9.24 9.91
C LYS A 103 22.17 -8.90 9.54
N VAL A 104 21.37 -8.50 10.53
CA VAL A 104 19.97 -8.13 10.35
C VAL A 104 19.69 -6.80 11.04
N ASN A 105 18.86 -5.98 10.45
CA ASN A 105 18.31 -4.78 11.06
C ASN A 105 16.82 -4.98 11.35
N GLY A 106 16.31 -4.28 12.33
CA GLY A 106 14.89 -4.34 12.68
C GLY A 106 14.57 -3.44 13.87
N ALA A 107 13.28 -3.29 14.13
CA ALA A 107 12.82 -2.66 15.36
C ALA A 107 12.51 -3.73 16.41
N VAL A 108 12.99 -3.53 17.62
CA VAL A 108 12.68 -4.42 18.75
C VAL A 108 11.18 -4.37 19.02
N HIS A 109 10.51 -5.49 18.76
CA HIS A 109 9.07 -5.62 18.91
C HIS A 109 8.67 -5.95 20.36
N THR A 110 9.41 -6.87 20.97
CA THR A 110 9.28 -7.22 22.39
C THR A 110 10.54 -7.96 22.85
N ILE A 111 10.77 -7.92 24.16
CA ILE A 111 11.84 -8.64 24.83
C ILE A 111 11.19 -9.56 25.87
N ARG A 112 11.56 -10.84 25.86
CA ARG A 112 11.16 -11.82 26.87
C ARG A 112 12.41 -12.27 27.61
N ASP A 113 12.66 -11.65 28.74
CA ASP A 113 13.81 -11.96 29.62
C ASP A 113 13.49 -13.16 30.51
N MET A 114 14.29 -14.22 30.43
CA MET A 114 14.21 -15.42 31.22
C MET A 114 15.42 -15.57 32.17
N GLY A 115 16.18 -14.49 32.35
CA GLY A 115 17.36 -14.43 33.22
C GLY A 115 18.67 -14.70 32.50
N THR A 116 19.06 -15.96 32.30
CA THR A 116 20.29 -16.31 31.57
C THR A 116 20.12 -16.27 30.06
N VAL A 117 18.90 -16.45 29.57
CA VAL A 117 18.51 -16.39 28.14
C VAL A 117 17.39 -15.39 28.00
N ALA A 118 17.40 -14.64 26.91
CA ALA A 118 16.29 -13.77 26.55
C ALA A 118 15.96 -13.89 25.05
N PHE A 119 14.69 -13.69 24.73
CA PHE A 119 14.22 -13.64 23.34
C PHE A 119 13.95 -12.19 22.95
N VAL A 120 14.76 -11.67 22.04
CA VAL A 120 14.59 -10.35 21.44
C VAL A 120 13.88 -10.55 20.10
N ILE A 121 12.63 -10.16 20.01
CA ILE A 121 11.85 -10.30 18.78
C ILE A 121 12.01 -9.04 17.95
N LEU A 122 12.58 -9.18 16.76
CA LEU A 122 12.75 -8.08 15.82
C LEU A 122 11.60 -8.06 14.81
N ARG A 123 11.02 -6.88 14.61
CA ARG A 123 10.04 -6.65 13.56
C ARG A 123 10.73 -6.13 12.31
N LYS A 124 10.57 -6.87 11.24
CA LYS A 124 11.02 -6.53 9.88
C LYS A 124 9.84 -6.29 8.94
N ARG A 125 10.13 -5.90 7.72
CA ARG A 125 9.11 -5.71 6.68
C ARG A 125 8.30 -6.99 6.42
N GLY A 126 8.96 -8.14 6.31
CA GLY A 126 8.33 -9.42 6.02
C GLY A 126 7.69 -10.12 7.23
N GLY A 127 7.94 -9.70 8.47
CA GLY A 127 7.41 -10.40 9.66
C GLY A 127 8.26 -10.19 10.90
N LEU A 128 8.18 -11.15 11.81
CA LEU A 128 8.97 -11.18 13.03
C LEU A 128 10.13 -12.17 12.92
N VAL A 129 11.27 -11.80 13.47
CA VAL A 129 12.45 -12.65 13.59
C VAL A 129 12.77 -12.81 15.06
N GLN A 130 12.85 -14.04 15.53
CA GLN A 130 13.30 -14.36 16.88
C GLN A 130 14.82 -14.31 16.96
N CYS A 131 15.34 -13.53 17.91
CA CYS A 131 16.76 -13.52 18.23
C CYS A 131 16.95 -13.99 19.65
N VAL A 132 17.93 -14.86 19.89
CA VAL A 132 18.25 -15.42 21.19
C VAL A 132 19.48 -14.74 21.76
N TYR A 133 19.30 -14.10 22.91
CA TYR A 133 20.37 -13.55 23.74
C TYR A 133 20.76 -14.57 24.79
N GLU A 134 22.05 -14.79 24.99
CA GLU A 134 22.62 -15.62 26.06
C GLU A 134 23.60 -14.78 26.85
N LYS A 135 23.36 -14.70 28.16
CA LYS A 135 24.24 -13.95 29.09
C LYS A 135 25.66 -14.55 29.13
N GLY A 136 26.67 -13.68 28.88
CA GLY A 136 28.07 -14.11 28.82
C GLY A 136 28.53 -14.65 27.46
N VAL A 137 27.62 -14.88 26.52
CA VAL A 137 27.92 -15.30 25.14
C VAL A 137 27.66 -14.16 24.15
N SER A 138 26.55 -13.47 24.31
CA SER A 138 26.22 -12.28 23.49
C SER A 138 27.08 -11.10 23.94
N GLY A 139 27.78 -10.45 23.01
CA GLY A 139 28.76 -9.39 23.26
C GLY A 139 28.18 -8.02 23.62
N PHE A 140 27.00 -7.97 24.28
CA PHE A 140 26.33 -6.73 24.72
C PHE A 140 25.49 -7.01 25.98
N ASP A 141 25.09 -5.95 26.72
CA ASP A 141 24.17 -6.08 27.85
C ASP A 141 22.71 -5.91 27.35
N LEU A 142 21.85 -6.86 27.73
CA LEU A 142 20.42 -6.82 27.37
C LEU A 142 19.72 -5.57 27.93
N LYS A 143 20.20 -5.05 29.07
CA LYS A 143 19.63 -3.84 29.72
C LYS A 143 19.71 -2.59 28.83
N ASP A 144 20.67 -2.55 27.92
CA ASP A 144 20.84 -1.44 26.98
C ASP A 144 19.80 -1.48 25.84
N VAL A 145 19.15 -2.63 25.65
CA VAL A 145 18.19 -2.82 24.57
C VAL A 145 16.76 -2.53 25.04
N LYS A 146 16.10 -1.57 24.42
CA LYS A 146 14.72 -1.18 24.74
C LYS A 146 13.74 -1.65 23.66
N GLU A 147 12.51 -1.98 24.06
CA GLU A 147 11.43 -2.20 23.09
C GLU A 147 11.24 -0.95 22.24
N ALA A 148 10.94 -1.13 20.95
CA ALA A 148 10.86 -0.12 19.92
C ALA A 148 12.19 0.55 19.49
N ALA A 149 13.34 0.22 20.09
CA ALA A 149 14.63 0.61 19.54
C ALA A 149 14.81 0.02 18.14
N THR A 150 15.46 0.77 17.26
CA THR A 150 15.91 0.24 15.97
C THR A 150 17.34 -0.25 16.14
N VAL A 151 17.60 -1.48 15.75
CA VAL A 151 18.88 -2.14 15.97
C VAL A 151 19.42 -2.81 14.72
N GLU A 152 20.73 -3.00 14.69
CA GLU A 152 21.43 -3.91 13.80
C GLU A 152 22.00 -5.04 14.67
N ALA A 153 21.54 -6.25 14.42
CA ALA A 153 21.94 -7.44 15.17
C ALA A 153 22.83 -8.33 14.30
N THR A 154 23.85 -8.91 14.90
CA THR A 154 24.73 -9.91 14.29
C THR A 154 24.64 -11.21 15.07
N GLY A 155 24.47 -12.32 14.38
CA GLY A 155 24.34 -13.63 15.03
C GLY A 155 24.32 -14.78 14.03
N VAL A 156 24.22 -15.99 14.54
CA VAL A 156 24.18 -17.22 13.75
C VAL A 156 22.74 -17.69 13.57
N VAL A 157 22.35 -17.98 12.34
CA VAL A 157 21.03 -18.56 12.06
C VAL A 157 21.01 -20.02 12.51
N ALA A 158 20.03 -20.36 13.34
CA ALA A 158 19.82 -21.72 13.83
C ALA A 158 18.38 -22.16 13.59
N GLU A 159 18.17 -23.46 13.39
CA GLU A 159 16.83 -24.04 13.38
C GLU A 159 16.22 -24.07 14.78
N SER A 160 14.93 -23.79 14.85
CA SER A 160 14.19 -23.82 16.10
C SER A 160 12.70 -24.03 15.82
N GLU A 161 12.18 -25.21 16.13
CA GLU A 161 10.75 -25.54 15.94
C GLU A 161 9.79 -24.59 16.67
N LYS A 162 10.26 -23.99 17.79
CA LYS A 162 9.45 -23.08 18.60
C LYS A 162 9.52 -21.62 18.13
N ALA A 163 10.43 -21.30 17.23
CA ALA A 163 10.58 -19.95 16.70
C ALA A 163 9.61 -19.69 15.55
N PRO A 164 9.15 -18.45 15.35
CA PRO A 164 8.45 -18.07 14.15
C PRO A 164 9.25 -18.49 12.90
N HIS A 165 8.58 -19.06 11.91
CA HIS A 165 9.19 -19.54 10.66
C HIS A 165 10.25 -20.66 10.82
N GLY A 166 10.34 -21.32 11.97
CA GLY A 166 11.26 -22.45 12.19
C GLY A 166 12.73 -22.05 12.36
N ILE A 167 13.06 -20.77 12.45
CA ILE A 167 14.43 -20.27 12.61
C ILE A 167 14.56 -19.24 13.74
N GLU A 168 15.75 -19.17 14.32
CA GLU A 168 16.15 -18.13 15.26
C GLU A 168 17.57 -17.62 14.94
N ILE A 169 17.90 -16.43 15.43
CA ILE A 169 19.26 -15.88 15.32
C ILE A 169 19.89 -15.90 16.71
N ARG A 170 20.91 -16.70 16.91
CA ARG A 170 21.72 -16.69 18.15
C ARG A 170 22.65 -15.49 18.13
N LEU A 171 22.33 -14.50 18.96
CA LEU A 171 23.00 -13.19 18.96
C LEU A 171 24.46 -13.30 19.39
N ARG A 172 25.34 -12.63 18.64
CA ARG A 172 26.74 -12.39 18.97
C ARG A 172 26.98 -10.93 19.34
N GLY A 173 26.24 -10.00 18.70
CA GLY A 173 26.34 -8.58 18.95
C GLY A 173 25.08 -7.84 18.51
N MET A 174 24.89 -6.66 19.09
CA MET A 174 23.79 -5.77 18.72
C MET A 174 24.27 -4.32 18.80
N ARG A 175 23.99 -3.54 17.77
CA ARG A 175 24.23 -2.12 17.71
C ARG A 175 22.89 -1.38 17.69
N ILE A 176 22.68 -0.49 18.64
CA ILE A 176 21.51 0.38 18.67
C ILE A 176 21.70 1.48 17.65
N LEU A 177 20.76 1.58 16.70
CA LEU A 177 20.77 2.61 15.67
C LEU A 177 19.95 3.84 16.10
N SER A 178 18.85 3.59 16.85
CA SER A 178 17.97 4.64 17.39
C SER A 178 17.22 4.10 18.60
N GLU A 179 17.13 4.89 19.64
CA GLU A 179 16.31 4.60 20.82
C GLU A 179 14.94 5.27 20.74
N PRO A 180 13.89 4.69 21.36
CA PRO A 180 12.61 5.36 21.50
C PRO A 180 12.70 6.51 22.48
N ALA A 181 12.10 7.65 22.15
CA ALA A 181 12.06 8.81 23.04
C ALA A 181 11.22 8.61 24.29
N ALA A 182 10.27 7.66 24.25
CA ALA A 182 9.38 7.31 25.36
C ALA A 182 8.92 5.84 25.25
N PRO A 183 8.42 5.22 26.33
CA PRO A 183 7.78 3.92 26.27
C PRO A 183 6.61 3.89 25.29
N MET A 184 6.36 2.70 24.69
CA MET A 184 5.25 2.54 23.74
C MET A 184 3.90 2.75 24.44
N PRO A 185 3.05 3.65 23.93
CA PRO A 185 1.73 3.92 24.51
C PRO A 185 0.73 2.77 24.32
N LEU A 186 1.02 1.86 23.39
CA LEU A 186 0.18 0.69 23.11
C LEU A 186 1.00 -0.60 23.14
N PRO A 187 0.44 -1.70 23.66
CA PRO A 187 1.13 -3.00 23.75
C PRO A 187 1.10 -3.72 22.38
N ILE A 188 1.90 -3.25 21.42
CA ILE A 188 1.90 -3.72 20.02
C ILE A 188 2.25 -5.18 19.84
N ALA A 189 2.91 -5.79 20.82
CA ALA A 189 3.30 -7.21 20.80
C ALA A 189 2.12 -8.16 21.06
N LYS A 190 1.00 -7.69 21.60
CA LYS A 190 -0.19 -8.49 21.78
C LYS A 190 -0.80 -8.87 20.44
N TRP A 191 -1.35 -10.09 20.36
CA TRP A 191 -2.02 -10.57 19.16
C TRP A 191 -3.14 -9.63 18.68
N LYS A 192 -3.99 -9.18 19.59
CA LYS A 192 -5.06 -8.21 19.35
C LYS A 192 -4.85 -7.00 20.27
N LEU A 193 -4.94 -5.79 19.70
CA LEU A 193 -4.95 -4.56 20.45
C LEU A 193 -6.35 -4.36 21.06
N ASN A 194 -6.50 -4.66 22.37
CA ASN A 194 -7.73 -4.41 23.11
C ASN A 194 -7.79 -2.93 23.50
N THR A 195 -8.09 -2.07 22.53
CA THR A 195 -8.23 -0.63 22.73
C THR A 195 -9.30 -0.09 21.77
N SER A 196 -9.84 1.09 22.08
CA SER A 196 -10.86 1.73 21.23
C SER A 196 -10.32 2.06 19.84
N LEU A 197 -11.22 2.23 18.88
CA LEU A 197 -10.86 2.68 17.54
C LEU A 197 -10.20 4.06 17.59
N GLU A 198 -10.75 4.96 18.41
CA GLU A 198 -10.20 6.30 18.62
C GLU A 198 -8.74 6.25 19.10
N ALA A 199 -8.43 5.44 20.11
CA ALA A 199 -7.05 5.29 20.58
C ALA A 199 -6.13 4.68 19.50
N LYS A 200 -6.62 3.74 18.69
CA LYS A 200 -5.86 3.21 17.55
C LYS A 200 -5.57 4.29 16.51
N LEU A 201 -6.51 5.18 16.25
CA LEU A 201 -6.37 6.28 15.29
C LEU A 201 -5.44 7.37 15.82
N ASN A 202 -5.61 7.79 17.07
CA ASN A 202 -4.76 8.81 17.70
C ASN A 202 -3.28 8.36 17.79
N TYR A 203 -3.05 7.07 18.04
CA TYR A 203 -1.71 6.47 18.05
C TYR A 203 -1.42 5.65 16.78
N ARG A 204 -1.95 6.06 15.61
CA ARG A 204 -1.87 5.29 14.37
C ARG A 204 -0.45 4.86 13.96
N PRO A 205 0.61 5.71 14.03
CA PRO A 205 1.98 5.29 13.73
C PRO A 205 2.49 4.16 14.62
N ILE A 206 1.89 3.98 15.80
CA ILE A 206 2.23 2.94 16.77
C ILE A 206 1.31 1.72 16.60
N SER A 207 -0.01 1.93 16.53
CA SER A 207 -0.97 0.83 16.39
C SER A 207 -0.73 -0.01 15.14
N LEU A 208 -0.33 0.61 14.02
CA LEU A 208 0.03 -0.08 12.78
C LEU A 208 1.31 -0.92 12.86
N ARG A 209 2.06 -0.83 13.95
CA ARG A 209 3.19 -1.74 14.21
C ARG A 209 2.74 -3.10 14.74
N ASN A 210 1.50 -3.22 15.21
CA ASN A 210 0.89 -4.51 15.55
C ASN A 210 0.67 -5.33 14.27
N LEU A 211 0.96 -6.63 14.29
CA LEU A 211 0.90 -7.50 13.11
C LEU A 211 -0.51 -7.57 12.52
N ARG A 212 -1.54 -7.69 13.37
CA ARG A 212 -2.92 -7.80 12.93
C ARG A 212 -3.43 -6.50 12.29
N GLU A 213 -3.08 -5.35 12.88
CA GLU A 213 -3.44 -4.05 12.30
C GLU A 213 -2.72 -3.83 10.96
N ARG A 214 -1.45 -4.24 10.86
CA ARG A 214 -0.65 -4.15 9.63
C ARG A 214 -1.15 -5.09 8.53
N ALA A 215 -1.56 -6.30 8.88
CA ALA A 215 -2.00 -7.31 7.92
C ALA A 215 -3.17 -6.84 7.04
N ARG A 216 -4.05 -5.98 7.56
CA ARG A 216 -5.15 -5.37 6.80
C ARG A 216 -4.66 -4.58 5.59
N PHE A 217 -3.59 -3.78 5.79
CA PHE A 217 -3.00 -2.99 4.71
C PHE A 217 -2.22 -3.85 3.71
N ARG A 218 -1.68 -4.97 4.17
CA ARG A 218 -1.05 -5.95 3.27
C ARG A 218 -2.09 -6.61 2.37
N ILE A 219 -3.25 -7.00 2.90
CA ILE A 219 -4.36 -7.51 2.07
C ILE A 219 -4.85 -6.43 1.10
N GLN A 220 -5.00 -5.17 1.54
CA GLN A 220 -5.35 -4.06 0.64
C GLN A 220 -4.32 -3.89 -0.49
N GLU A 221 -3.03 -3.96 -0.17
CA GLU A 221 -1.96 -3.96 -1.19
C GLU A 221 -2.15 -5.10 -2.20
N GLY A 222 -2.42 -6.32 -1.70
CA GLY A 222 -2.64 -7.49 -2.55
C GLY A 222 -3.85 -7.33 -3.49
N LEU A 223 -4.95 -6.76 -2.98
CA LEU A 223 -6.13 -6.46 -3.80
C LEU A 223 -5.82 -5.46 -4.92
N VAL A 224 -5.14 -4.37 -4.59
CA VAL A 224 -4.75 -3.34 -5.58
C VAL A 224 -3.75 -3.90 -6.59
N ARG A 225 -2.78 -4.70 -6.11
CA ARG A 225 -1.81 -5.35 -6.99
C ARG A 225 -2.49 -6.33 -7.95
N GLY A 226 -3.37 -7.17 -7.42
CA GLY A 226 -4.12 -8.12 -8.24
C GLY A 226 -4.92 -7.44 -9.35
N PHE A 227 -5.55 -6.31 -9.04
CA PHE A 227 -6.26 -5.50 -10.03
C PHE A 227 -5.33 -4.98 -11.12
N ARG A 228 -4.19 -4.40 -10.75
CA ARG A 228 -3.22 -3.90 -11.70
C ARG A 228 -2.60 -4.99 -12.56
N ASP A 229 -2.11 -6.05 -11.92
CA ASP A 229 -1.42 -7.14 -12.61
C ASP A 229 -2.36 -7.81 -13.62
N PHE A 230 -3.62 -8.04 -13.24
CA PHE A 230 -4.63 -8.62 -14.12
C PHE A 230 -4.92 -7.72 -15.31
N LEU A 231 -5.25 -6.43 -15.08
CA LEU A 231 -5.62 -5.53 -16.15
C LEU A 231 -4.47 -5.20 -17.10
N TYR A 232 -3.23 -5.11 -16.60
CA TYR A 232 -2.07 -5.04 -17.49
C TYR A 232 -1.94 -6.28 -18.37
N GLY A 233 -2.21 -7.46 -17.81
CA GLY A 233 -2.24 -8.72 -18.57
C GLY A 233 -3.31 -8.74 -19.65
N GLU A 234 -4.45 -8.07 -19.42
CA GLU A 234 -5.57 -7.96 -20.37
C GLU A 234 -5.44 -6.75 -21.33
N GLY A 235 -4.27 -6.10 -21.36
CA GLY A 235 -3.96 -5.03 -22.31
C GLY A 235 -4.56 -3.67 -21.97
N PHE A 236 -4.93 -3.44 -20.70
CA PHE A 236 -5.40 -2.14 -20.25
C PHE A 236 -4.24 -1.17 -20.01
N THR A 237 -4.49 0.12 -20.23
CA THR A 237 -3.59 1.23 -19.92
C THR A 237 -4.00 1.89 -18.61
N GLU A 238 -3.08 1.99 -17.64
CA GLU A 238 -3.34 2.76 -16.40
C GLU A 238 -3.31 4.25 -16.71
N ILE A 239 -4.36 4.95 -16.30
CA ILE A 239 -4.49 6.41 -16.44
C ILE A 239 -4.49 7.06 -15.05
N HIS A 240 -4.12 8.33 -15.01
CA HIS A 240 -4.12 9.13 -13.78
C HIS A 240 -4.88 10.42 -14.03
N THR A 241 -5.99 10.61 -13.32
CA THR A 241 -6.94 11.68 -13.61
C THR A 241 -7.00 12.72 -12.48
N PRO A 242 -7.33 13.99 -12.80
CA PRO A 242 -7.55 15.02 -11.79
C PRO A 242 -8.70 14.65 -10.84
N LYS A 243 -8.53 14.96 -9.55
CA LYS A 243 -9.55 14.74 -8.52
C LYS A 243 -10.29 16.01 -8.11
N ILE A 244 -9.84 17.16 -8.57
CA ILE A 244 -10.54 18.44 -8.46
C ILE A 244 -11.05 18.79 -9.83
N GLY A 245 -12.35 19.03 -9.97
CA GLY A 245 -12.99 19.33 -11.24
C GLY A 245 -14.09 20.38 -11.09
N ALA A 246 -14.49 20.97 -12.21
CA ALA A 246 -15.55 21.98 -12.24
C ALA A 246 -16.97 21.37 -12.12
N LYS A 247 -17.14 20.14 -12.64
CA LYS A 247 -18.44 19.45 -12.70
C LYS A 247 -18.24 17.96 -12.45
N SER A 248 -19.28 17.30 -11.92
CA SER A 248 -19.34 15.84 -11.86
C SER A 248 -19.85 15.28 -13.19
N ALA A 249 -19.27 14.15 -13.61
CA ALA A 249 -19.77 13.35 -14.71
C ALA A 249 -20.82 12.31 -14.27
N GLU A 250 -20.94 12.08 -12.97
CA GLU A 250 -21.96 11.19 -12.40
C GLU A 250 -23.11 11.99 -11.78
N GLY A 251 -24.34 11.54 -11.99
CA GLY A 251 -25.52 12.09 -11.35
C GLY A 251 -25.80 11.42 -9.99
N GLY A 252 -26.49 12.13 -9.12
CA GLY A 252 -27.21 11.54 -7.99
C GLY A 252 -26.50 11.43 -6.65
N ALA A 253 -25.19 11.59 -6.56
CA ALA A 253 -24.52 11.58 -5.26
C ALA A 253 -24.22 13.00 -4.75
N ASN A 254 -24.17 13.16 -3.42
CA ASN A 254 -23.77 14.41 -2.80
C ASN A 254 -22.28 14.70 -3.10
N LEU A 255 -21.99 15.96 -3.45
CA LEU A 255 -20.66 16.41 -3.85
C LEU A 255 -20.00 17.20 -2.72
N PHE A 256 -18.73 16.95 -2.49
CA PHE A 256 -17.88 17.89 -1.77
C PHE A 256 -17.58 19.08 -2.66
N ARG A 257 -18.04 20.27 -2.26
CA ARG A 257 -17.79 21.52 -2.97
C ARG A 257 -16.70 22.31 -2.26
N LEU A 258 -15.83 22.95 -3.04
CA LEU A 258 -14.72 23.73 -2.54
C LEU A 258 -14.55 25.02 -3.36
N ASP A 259 -13.92 26.03 -2.79
CA ASP A 259 -13.42 27.19 -3.52
C ASP A 259 -12.00 26.88 -4.02
N TYR A 260 -11.82 26.97 -5.32
CA TYR A 260 -10.54 26.76 -5.97
C TYR A 260 -10.13 28.04 -6.71
N PHE A 261 -9.30 28.86 -6.05
CA PHE A 261 -8.87 30.17 -6.60
C PHE A 261 -10.06 31.04 -7.02
N HIS A 262 -11.04 31.22 -6.15
CA HIS A 262 -12.28 31.99 -6.38
C HIS A 262 -13.19 31.42 -7.48
N ARG A 263 -13.05 30.15 -7.81
CA ARG A 263 -13.93 29.41 -8.71
C ARG A 263 -14.53 28.21 -7.97
N PRO A 264 -15.83 27.91 -8.18
CA PRO A 264 -16.41 26.72 -7.58
C PRO A 264 -15.78 25.47 -8.21
N ALA A 265 -15.40 24.53 -7.36
CA ALA A 265 -14.91 23.21 -7.76
C ALA A 265 -15.54 22.13 -6.90
N ILE A 266 -15.33 20.87 -7.28
CA ILE A 266 -15.80 19.69 -6.57
C ILE A 266 -14.67 18.66 -6.47
N LEU A 267 -14.77 17.79 -5.48
CA LEU A 267 -14.00 16.55 -5.46
C LEU A 267 -14.72 15.50 -6.30
N GLN A 268 -13.97 14.80 -7.16
CA GLN A 268 -14.52 13.82 -8.09
C GLN A 268 -14.98 12.55 -7.37
N GLN A 269 -16.15 12.06 -7.75
CA GLN A 269 -16.76 10.84 -7.22
C GLN A 269 -16.26 9.58 -7.93
N SER A 270 -15.73 9.74 -9.14
CA SER A 270 -15.19 8.70 -10.01
C SER A 270 -14.41 9.37 -11.15
N PRO A 271 -13.48 8.69 -11.81
CA PRO A 271 -12.83 9.20 -13.02
C PRO A 271 -13.70 9.10 -14.27
N GLN A 272 -15.03 8.98 -14.15
CA GLN A 272 -15.95 8.63 -15.25
C GLN A 272 -15.74 9.47 -16.53
N PHE A 273 -15.66 10.79 -16.41
CA PHE A 273 -15.44 11.66 -17.55
C PHE A 273 -14.15 11.34 -18.30
N TYR A 274 -13.08 11.13 -17.53
CA TYR A 274 -11.75 10.89 -18.10
C TYR A 274 -11.62 9.47 -18.66
N LYS A 275 -12.11 8.45 -17.96
CA LYS A 275 -12.02 7.07 -18.45
C LYS A 275 -12.82 6.86 -19.74
N GLN A 276 -14.01 7.47 -19.86
CA GLN A 276 -14.76 7.47 -21.12
C GLN A 276 -14.00 8.16 -22.27
N MET A 277 -13.39 9.31 -22.00
CA MET A 277 -12.57 10.02 -22.98
C MET A 277 -11.36 9.18 -23.41
N MET A 278 -10.70 8.53 -22.44
CA MET A 278 -9.46 7.79 -22.68
C MET A 278 -9.67 6.44 -23.33
N VAL A 279 -10.87 5.84 -23.24
CA VAL A 279 -11.26 4.67 -24.04
C VAL A 279 -11.20 4.99 -25.53
N GLY A 280 -11.59 6.19 -25.93
CA GLY A 280 -11.44 6.65 -27.33
C GLY A 280 -9.97 6.78 -27.79
N VAL A 281 -9.01 6.67 -26.90
CA VAL A 281 -7.56 6.78 -27.18
C VAL A 281 -6.84 5.44 -27.05
N PHE A 282 -7.18 4.64 -26.02
CA PHE A 282 -6.47 3.42 -25.64
C PHE A 282 -7.33 2.16 -25.66
N ASP A 283 -8.60 2.25 -26.08
CA ASP A 283 -9.58 1.17 -26.12
C ASP A 283 -9.95 0.58 -24.74
N ARG A 284 -8.97 0.39 -23.86
CA ARG A 284 -9.10 -0.18 -22.52
C ARG A 284 -8.25 0.61 -21.53
N VAL A 285 -8.88 1.12 -20.48
CA VAL A 285 -8.18 1.94 -19.46
C VAL A 285 -8.64 1.56 -18.07
N PHE A 286 -7.76 1.81 -17.09
CA PHE A 286 -8.11 1.67 -15.68
C PHE A 286 -7.41 2.72 -14.82
N GLU A 287 -7.94 2.95 -13.63
CA GLU A 287 -7.34 3.81 -12.62
C GLU A 287 -7.52 3.21 -11.23
N THR A 288 -6.50 3.33 -10.41
CA THR A 288 -6.57 3.11 -8.95
C THR A 288 -6.28 4.41 -8.25
N ALA A 289 -7.31 5.05 -7.70
CA ALA A 289 -7.18 6.39 -7.13
C ALA A 289 -8.24 6.72 -6.07
N PRO A 290 -8.02 7.74 -5.21
CA PRO A 290 -9.04 8.19 -4.29
C PRO A 290 -10.25 8.80 -5.03
N VAL A 291 -11.43 8.51 -4.51
CA VAL A 291 -12.71 9.11 -4.93
C VAL A 291 -13.47 9.61 -3.71
N PHE A 292 -14.38 10.56 -3.92
CA PHE A 292 -15.00 11.33 -2.84
C PHE A 292 -16.51 11.36 -3.01
N ARG A 293 -17.22 10.91 -2.00
CA ARG A 293 -18.70 10.95 -1.97
C ARG A 293 -19.16 11.61 -0.69
N ALA A 294 -19.84 12.74 -0.74
CA ALA A 294 -20.34 13.47 0.43
C ALA A 294 -21.65 12.83 0.96
N GLU A 295 -21.63 11.52 1.22
CA GLU A 295 -22.77 10.79 1.74
C GLU A 295 -22.98 11.13 3.23
N LYS A 296 -24.25 11.34 3.59
CA LYS A 296 -24.61 11.70 4.97
C LYS A 296 -24.75 10.48 5.90
N HIS A 297 -24.53 9.28 5.36
CA HIS A 297 -24.65 8.04 6.13
C HIS A 297 -23.38 7.76 6.92
N ASN A 298 -23.54 7.52 8.22
CA ASN A 298 -22.43 7.08 9.08
C ASN A 298 -22.58 5.59 9.38
N THR A 299 -22.21 4.75 8.41
CA THR A 299 -22.25 3.30 8.55
C THR A 299 -20.89 2.71 8.18
N LYS A 300 -20.65 1.45 8.57
CA LYS A 300 -19.42 0.73 8.21
C LYS A 300 -19.25 0.51 6.70
N ARG A 301 -20.27 0.79 5.89
CA ARG A 301 -20.30 0.58 4.44
C ARG A 301 -20.20 1.87 3.63
N HIS A 302 -20.32 3.03 4.26
CA HIS A 302 -20.30 4.34 3.60
C HIS A 302 -19.06 5.10 4.05
N LEU A 303 -18.15 5.32 3.13
CA LEU A 303 -16.95 6.12 3.30
C LEU A 303 -17.02 7.34 2.41
N ASN A 304 -16.65 8.49 2.96
CA ASN A 304 -16.63 9.74 2.20
C ASN A 304 -15.42 9.86 1.27
N GLU A 305 -14.36 9.09 1.57
CA GLU A 305 -13.17 8.96 0.75
C GLU A 305 -12.71 7.51 0.77
N TYR A 306 -12.48 6.93 -0.40
CA TYR A 306 -11.93 5.57 -0.53
C TYR A 306 -11.11 5.43 -1.82
N THR A 307 -10.25 4.41 -1.86
CA THR A 307 -9.53 4.05 -3.08
C THR A 307 -10.45 3.24 -3.99
N SER A 308 -10.78 3.81 -5.14
CA SER A 308 -11.55 3.14 -6.18
C SER A 308 -10.65 2.32 -7.10
N LEU A 309 -11.19 1.20 -7.56
CA LEU A 309 -10.62 0.36 -8.60
C LEU A 309 -11.57 0.47 -9.79
N ASP A 310 -11.21 1.32 -10.74
CA ASP A 310 -12.04 1.66 -11.89
C ASP A 310 -11.42 1.13 -13.18
N PHE A 311 -12.22 0.52 -14.05
CA PHE A 311 -11.83 0.25 -15.43
C PHE A 311 -12.94 0.65 -16.40
N GLU A 312 -12.57 0.86 -17.65
CA GLU A 312 -13.47 1.16 -18.77
C GLU A 312 -12.93 0.49 -20.02
N MET A 313 -13.80 -0.09 -20.83
CA MET A 313 -13.42 -0.77 -22.06
C MET A 313 -14.39 -0.51 -23.19
N GLY A 314 -13.85 -0.33 -24.37
CA GLY A 314 -14.58 -0.24 -25.62
C GLY A 314 -14.66 -1.57 -26.36
N TYR A 315 -15.35 -1.59 -27.50
CA TYR A 315 -15.53 -2.76 -28.39
C TYR A 315 -16.12 -3.97 -27.65
N ILE A 316 -17.16 -3.70 -26.88
CA ILE A 316 -17.93 -4.74 -26.18
C ILE A 316 -19.25 -5.02 -26.91
N ASP A 317 -19.69 -6.27 -26.89
CA ASP A 317 -20.97 -6.68 -27.43
C ASP A 317 -22.10 -6.46 -26.42
N GLY A 318 -21.81 -6.61 -25.12
CA GLY A 318 -22.76 -6.42 -24.05
C GLY A 318 -22.12 -6.22 -22.68
N PHE A 319 -22.95 -6.11 -21.64
CA PHE A 319 -22.48 -5.98 -20.27
C PHE A 319 -21.83 -7.27 -19.76
N GLU A 320 -22.08 -8.40 -20.41
CA GLU A 320 -21.48 -9.69 -20.10
C GLU A 320 -19.96 -9.67 -20.25
N ASP A 321 -19.44 -8.90 -21.20
CA ASP A 321 -18.00 -8.72 -21.39
C ASP A 321 -17.36 -8.05 -20.17
N VAL A 322 -18.06 -7.07 -19.60
CA VAL A 322 -17.60 -6.39 -18.37
C VAL A 322 -17.70 -7.33 -17.16
N MET A 323 -18.78 -8.13 -17.07
CA MET A 323 -18.91 -9.14 -16.01
C MET A 323 -17.83 -10.20 -16.09
N ALA A 324 -17.47 -10.64 -17.30
CA ALA A 324 -16.38 -11.60 -17.52
C ALA A 324 -15.02 -11.01 -17.07
N MET A 325 -14.77 -9.75 -17.39
CA MET A 325 -13.55 -9.03 -16.96
C MET A 325 -13.49 -8.91 -15.43
N GLU A 326 -14.57 -8.54 -14.78
CA GLU A 326 -14.66 -8.47 -13.32
C GLU A 326 -14.46 -9.83 -12.66
N THR A 327 -15.11 -10.87 -13.21
CA THR A 327 -14.94 -12.26 -12.74
C THR A 327 -13.48 -12.70 -12.84
N GLY A 328 -12.84 -12.47 -13.99
CA GLY A 328 -11.43 -12.78 -14.21
C GLY A 328 -10.51 -12.07 -13.22
N TYR A 329 -10.74 -10.79 -12.99
CA TYR A 329 -10.03 -10.03 -11.97
C TYR A 329 -10.18 -10.62 -10.57
N LEU A 330 -11.39 -10.95 -10.16
CA LEU A 330 -11.66 -11.54 -8.83
C LEU A 330 -10.94 -12.89 -8.68
N GLN A 331 -11.05 -13.77 -9.68
CA GLN A 331 -10.39 -15.08 -9.69
C GLN A 331 -8.86 -14.95 -9.59
N TYR A 332 -8.27 -14.05 -10.39
CA TYR A 332 -6.84 -13.80 -10.37
C TYR A 332 -6.39 -13.28 -9.00
N THR A 333 -7.12 -12.29 -8.47
CA THR A 333 -6.73 -11.62 -7.23
C THR A 333 -6.87 -12.54 -6.02
N MET A 334 -7.93 -13.36 -5.93
CA MET A 334 -8.08 -14.31 -4.83
C MET A 334 -6.96 -15.35 -4.83
N LYS A 335 -6.60 -15.90 -5.99
CA LYS A 335 -5.43 -16.80 -6.13
C LYS A 335 -4.11 -16.14 -5.74
N LEU A 336 -3.91 -14.87 -6.12
CA LEU A 336 -2.73 -14.10 -5.72
C LEU A 336 -2.66 -13.93 -4.19
N LEU A 337 -3.79 -13.61 -3.54
CA LEU A 337 -3.86 -13.47 -2.10
C LEU A 337 -3.55 -14.77 -1.38
N GLU A 338 -4.14 -15.88 -1.79
CA GLU A 338 -3.86 -17.20 -1.21
C GLU A 338 -2.39 -17.58 -1.32
N LYS A 339 -1.76 -17.28 -2.44
CA LYS A 339 -0.37 -17.64 -2.70
C LYS A 339 0.64 -16.75 -1.98
N GLU A 340 0.46 -15.42 -2.04
CA GLU A 340 1.49 -14.47 -1.64
C GLU A 340 1.19 -13.73 -0.32
N TYR A 341 -0.06 -13.84 0.19
CA TYR A 341 -0.52 -13.17 1.41
C TYR A 341 -1.10 -14.17 2.44
N ALA A 342 -0.71 -15.44 2.33
CA ALA A 342 -1.20 -16.51 3.22
C ALA A 342 -0.98 -16.22 4.71
N ASP A 343 0.14 -15.60 5.07
CA ASP A 343 0.45 -15.22 6.44
C ASP A 343 -0.51 -14.14 6.95
N GLU A 344 -0.83 -13.15 6.15
CA GLU A 344 -1.78 -12.09 6.49
C GLU A 344 -3.21 -12.63 6.63
N ILE A 345 -3.61 -13.54 5.75
CA ILE A 345 -4.89 -14.25 5.82
C ILE A 345 -5.00 -15.00 7.15
N ARG A 346 -3.97 -15.77 7.50
CA ARG A 346 -3.88 -16.51 8.77
C ARG A 346 -3.90 -15.58 9.99
N ILE A 347 -3.14 -14.47 9.96
CA ILE A 347 -3.09 -13.48 11.05
C ILE A 347 -4.46 -12.83 11.26
N LEU A 348 -5.17 -12.55 10.20
CA LEU A 348 -6.51 -11.96 10.27
C LEU A 348 -7.59 -12.98 10.61
N GLY A 349 -7.35 -14.27 10.36
CA GLY A 349 -8.35 -15.33 10.51
C GLY A 349 -9.54 -15.13 9.56
N ILE A 350 -9.24 -14.75 8.31
CA ILE A 350 -10.24 -14.55 7.26
C ILE A 350 -10.23 -15.72 6.27
N GLU A 351 -11.36 -15.96 5.66
CA GLU A 351 -11.51 -16.89 4.54
C GLU A 351 -11.53 -16.10 3.22
N ILE A 352 -10.81 -16.60 2.23
CA ILE A 352 -10.87 -16.04 0.88
C ILE A 352 -12.17 -16.51 0.22
N PRO A 353 -12.96 -15.57 -0.37
CA PRO A 353 -14.17 -15.94 -1.10
C PRO A 353 -13.86 -16.88 -2.26
N LYS A 354 -14.72 -17.90 -2.44
CA LYS A 354 -14.67 -18.75 -3.63
C LYS A 354 -15.12 -17.96 -4.85
N THR A 355 -14.35 -18.00 -5.91
CA THR A 355 -14.59 -17.22 -7.13
C THR A 355 -14.69 -18.07 -8.39
N GLU A 356 -14.67 -19.40 -8.25
CA GLU A 356 -14.77 -20.32 -9.38
C GLU A 356 -16.14 -20.22 -10.08
N ASP A 357 -17.21 -20.09 -9.27
CA ASP A 357 -18.60 -20.02 -9.72
C ASP A 357 -19.28 -18.75 -9.18
N ILE A 358 -19.05 -17.61 -9.80
CA ILE A 358 -19.75 -16.38 -9.45
C ILE A 358 -21.08 -16.35 -10.20
N PRO A 359 -22.24 -16.44 -9.49
CA PRO A 359 -23.52 -16.51 -10.16
C PRO A 359 -23.94 -15.17 -10.75
N ALA A 360 -24.41 -15.18 -11.97
CA ALA A 360 -25.09 -14.05 -12.59
C ALA A 360 -26.59 -14.13 -12.25
N VAL A 361 -27.09 -13.21 -11.43
CA VAL A 361 -28.47 -13.16 -10.96
C VAL A 361 -29.14 -11.87 -11.42
N ARG A 362 -30.32 -11.95 -11.95
CA ARG A 362 -31.13 -10.79 -12.35
C ARG A 362 -31.54 -9.98 -11.12
N PHE A 363 -31.54 -8.65 -11.27
CA PHE A 363 -31.88 -7.75 -10.15
C PHE A 363 -33.28 -7.96 -9.58
N ASP A 364 -34.27 -8.31 -10.43
CA ASP A 364 -35.62 -8.61 -10.02
C ASP A 364 -35.75 -9.96 -9.27
N GLU A 365 -34.84 -10.90 -9.53
CA GLU A 365 -34.75 -12.17 -8.81
C GLU A 365 -34.12 -11.99 -7.44
N ILE A 366 -33.03 -11.23 -7.36
CA ILE A 366 -32.32 -10.96 -6.08
C ILE A 366 -33.24 -10.25 -5.08
N LYS A 367 -34.13 -9.36 -5.56
CA LYS A 367 -35.12 -8.68 -4.70
C LYS A 367 -36.14 -9.63 -4.05
N LYS A 368 -36.32 -10.83 -4.60
CA LYS A 368 -37.22 -11.84 -4.02
C LYS A 368 -36.51 -12.71 -2.99
N LEU A 369 -35.16 -12.66 -2.93
CA LEU A 369 -34.33 -13.44 -2.02
C LEU A 369 -33.95 -12.68 -0.77
N VAL A 370 -34.09 -11.33 -0.75
CA VAL A 370 -33.84 -10.41 0.35
C VAL A 370 -35.15 -9.86 0.90
#